data_73af9977aa9fdaec926783047d4be3fc
#
_entry.id   73af9977aa9fdaec926783047d4be3fc
#
_cell.length_a   1.000
_cell.length_b   1.000
_cell.length_c   1.000
_cell.angle_alpha   90.00
_cell.angle_beta   90.00
_cell.angle_gamma   90.00
#
_symmetry.space_group_name_H-M   'P 1'
#
loop_
_entity.id
_entity.type
_entity.pdbx_description
1 polymer ?
#
loop_
_entity_poly.entity_id
_entity_poly.type
_entity_poly.pdbx_seq_one_letter_code
_entity_poly.pdbx_strand_id
1 'polypeptide(L)'
;MKFNRRNFLRSAALLATASMTEIDAFAAKQDLDTSGGVIAEDDEKYWANVRQLFPLTKDWAYLNNGTMGPSPYPVIEAVRAGMMNEDTNGIYGGWEATAARLAKFVGANDDEIALTHNVTDGINIACWGLPLQKGDEVILTTHEHVGNAFPWLNRQKLDGVVIKTFTPASTADETLNRISALITKRTKAIAAPHIPCTQGQVLPVKEICTLARGKGIYSIVDGAHGPGMLMLDLHDIGCDVYATCSHKWMLGPKGTGFLFVRKDFQDTLQTYFVGGGSDNAKWNMSTTPIVMGEYASSAHRYYGGTQASGLYKGVIASIDFIETIGLQNIHSRIKSLGKYTQDQLLALDGKVELLTPTEERSRCAVNGFRIKGVEYTKFYETCVANKVRIRSVAENGLNSLRVSTHIYNNKEEIDSLVALVKKA
;
A
#
# COMPACT_ATOMS: atom_id res chain seq x y z
N MET A 1 -38.45 1.26 24.71
CA MET A 1 -37.58 0.36 25.51
C MET A 1 -36.59 1.23 26.30
N LYS A 2 -36.62 1.18 27.61
CA LYS A 2 -35.64 1.89 28.45
C LYS A 2 -34.32 1.13 28.40
N PHE A 3 -33.28 1.75 27.83
CA PHE A 3 -31.92 1.21 27.80
C PHE A 3 -31.40 1.11 29.24
N ASN A 4 -31.21 -0.11 29.74
CA ASN A 4 -30.66 -0.33 31.07
C ASN A 4 -29.13 -0.45 30.99
N ARG A 5 -28.42 0.57 31.48
CA ARG A 5 -26.94 0.68 31.50
C ARG A 5 -26.25 -0.58 32.03
N ARG A 6 -26.89 -1.25 33.03
CA ARG A 6 -26.33 -2.46 33.66
C ARG A 6 -26.36 -3.68 32.74
N ASN A 7 -27.39 -3.78 31.87
CA ASN A 7 -27.49 -4.84 30.86
C ASN A 7 -26.56 -4.59 29.68
N PHE A 8 -26.36 -3.32 29.31
CA PHE A 8 -25.39 -2.94 28.27
C PHE A 8 -23.97 -3.33 28.68
N LEU A 9 -23.53 -2.97 29.89
CA LEU A 9 -22.20 -3.32 30.38
C LEU A 9 -22.00 -4.83 30.55
N ARG A 10 -23.05 -5.58 30.97
CA ARG A 10 -22.98 -7.05 31.02
C ARG A 10 -22.91 -7.70 29.64
N SER A 11 -23.67 -7.18 28.66
CA SER A 11 -23.61 -7.67 27.28
C SER A 11 -22.29 -7.33 26.60
N ALA A 12 -21.72 -6.15 26.87
CA ALA A 12 -20.42 -5.76 26.37
C ALA A 12 -19.29 -6.61 26.97
N ALA A 13 -19.34 -6.91 28.27
CA ALA A 13 -18.37 -7.78 28.93
C ALA A 13 -18.46 -9.24 28.44
N LEU A 14 -19.67 -9.77 28.20
CA LEU A 14 -19.89 -11.13 27.67
C LEU A 14 -19.43 -11.24 26.20
N LEU A 15 -19.65 -10.22 25.36
CA LEU A 15 -19.15 -10.17 23.98
C LEU A 15 -17.61 -10.07 23.93
N ALA A 16 -17.01 -9.30 24.84
CA ALA A 16 -15.56 -9.20 24.94
C ALA A 16 -14.91 -10.52 25.38
N THR A 17 -15.50 -11.22 26.34
CA THR A 17 -14.96 -12.52 26.82
C THR A 17 -15.16 -13.66 25.82
N ALA A 18 -16.28 -13.71 25.08
CA ALA A 18 -16.53 -14.72 24.07
C ALA A 18 -15.58 -14.55 22.87
N SER A 19 -15.32 -13.30 22.44
CA SER A 19 -14.36 -13.03 21.35
C SER A 19 -12.90 -13.31 21.76
N MET A 20 -12.52 -13.10 23.01
CA MET A 20 -11.17 -13.40 23.52
C MET A 20 -10.88 -14.90 23.53
N THR A 21 -11.81 -15.72 23.99
CA THR A 21 -11.62 -17.19 24.08
C THR A 21 -11.55 -17.86 22.71
N GLU A 22 -12.26 -17.33 21.70
CA GLU A 22 -12.19 -17.85 20.34
C GLU A 22 -10.88 -17.41 19.64
N ILE A 23 -10.41 -16.18 19.86
CA ILE A 23 -9.16 -15.67 19.28
C ILE A 23 -7.95 -16.36 19.91
N ASP A 24 -7.93 -16.51 21.24
CA ASP A 24 -6.84 -17.19 21.94
C ASP A 24 -6.78 -18.68 21.63
N ALA A 25 -7.94 -19.35 21.51
CA ALA A 25 -8.03 -20.75 21.10
C ALA A 25 -7.64 -20.95 19.64
N PHE A 26 -7.87 -19.96 18.78
CA PHE A 26 -7.54 -20.00 17.36
C PHE A 26 -6.04 -19.73 17.13
N ALA A 27 -5.45 -18.78 17.85
CA ALA A 27 -4.01 -18.51 17.81
C ALA A 27 -3.18 -19.69 18.31
N ALA A 28 -3.63 -20.37 19.37
CA ALA A 28 -2.96 -21.55 19.94
C ALA A 28 -3.11 -22.83 19.08
N LYS A 29 -4.06 -22.89 18.16
CA LYS A 29 -4.35 -24.08 17.34
C LYS A 29 -3.57 -24.18 16.03
N GLN A 30 -2.75 -23.21 15.69
CA GLN A 30 -2.07 -23.17 14.39
C GLN A 30 -0.55 -23.18 14.55
N ASP A 31 0.00 -24.37 14.79
CA ASP A 31 1.32 -24.71 14.30
C ASP A 31 1.27 -24.64 12.75
N LEU A 32 1.38 -23.45 12.19
CA LEU A 32 1.83 -23.35 10.82
C LEU A 32 3.24 -23.96 10.81
N ASP A 33 3.43 -24.98 9.97
CA ASP A 33 4.76 -25.52 9.78
C ASP A 33 5.66 -24.41 9.23
N THR A 34 6.37 -23.78 10.15
CA THR A 34 7.23 -22.60 9.90
C THR A 34 8.68 -23.03 9.73
N SER A 35 8.92 -24.29 9.32
CA SER A 35 10.27 -24.84 9.14
C SER A 35 11.12 -24.08 8.13
N GLY A 36 10.62 -22.94 7.58
CA GLY A 36 11.33 -22.07 6.65
C GLY A 36 11.54 -22.69 5.26
N GLY A 37 10.81 -23.75 4.96
CA GLY A 37 10.87 -24.45 3.67
C GLY A 37 10.20 -23.67 2.54
N VAL A 38 10.50 -24.04 1.30
CA VAL A 38 9.79 -23.56 0.12
C VAL A 38 8.39 -24.17 0.11
N ILE A 39 7.36 -23.31 0.20
CA ILE A 39 5.97 -23.70 0.11
C ILE A 39 5.56 -23.64 -1.36
N ALA A 40 5.01 -24.75 -1.89
CA ALA A 40 4.53 -24.75 -3.25
C ALA A 40 3.38 -23.75 -3.44
N GLU A 41 3.43 -22.99 -4.50
CA GLU A 41 2.41 -21.96 -4.81
C GLU A 41 1.01 -22.55 -5.03
N ASP A 42 0.93 -23.82 -5.37
CA ASP A 42 -0.28 -24.61 -5.62
C ASP A 42 -0.64 -25.59 -4.48
N ASP A 43 0.05 -25.54 -3.32
CA ASP A 43 -0.37 -26.28 -2.13
C ASP A 43 -1.65 -25.68 -1.53
N GLU A 44 -2.78 -25.99 -2.17
CA GLU A 44 -4.09 -25.46 -1.78
C GLU A 44 -4.47 -25.84 -0.34
N LYS A 45 -3.96 -26.95 0.20
CA LYS A 45 -4.21 -27.34 1.59
C LYS A 45 -3.52 -26.39 2.57
N TYR A 46 -2.26 -26.06 2.31
CA TYR A 46 -1.51 -25.10 3.11
C TYR A 46 -2.20 -23.72 3.06
N TRP A 47 -2.49 -23.22 1.85
CA TRP A 47 -3.10 -21.90 1.69
C TRP A 47 -4.53 -21.82 2.22
N ALA A 48 -5.29 -22.92 2.25
CA ALA A 48 -6.58 -22.99 2.93
C ALA A 48 -6.43 -22.86 4.45
N ASN A 49 -5.37 -23.39 5.06
CA ASN A 49 -5.06 -23.18 6.47
C ASN A 49 -4.67 -21.71 6.74
N VAL A 50 -3.83 -21.12 5.87
CA VAL A 50 -3.49 -19.69 5.96
C VAL A 50 -4.75 -18.81 5.87
N ARG A 51 -5.71 -19.12 4.98
CA ARG A 51 -6.99 -18.39 4.89
C ARG A 51 -7.76 -18.36 6.22
N GLN A 52 -7.71 -19.40 7.01
CA GLN A 52 -8.41 -19.44 8.31
C GLN A 52 -7.88 -18.43 9.33
N LEU A 53 -6.68 -17.87 9.10
CA LEU A 53 -6.12 -16.81 9.93
C LEU A 53 -6.74 -15.43 9.68
N PHE A 54 -7.65 -15.31 8.72
CA PHE A 54 -8.28 -14.06 8.33
C PHE A 54 -9.76 -14.01 8.71
N PRO A 55 -10.29 -12.85 9.14
CA PRO A 55 -11.71 -12.67 9.50
C PRO A 55 -12.61 -12.58 8.26
N LEU A 56 -12.28 -13.31 7.20
CA LEU A 56 -13.04 -13.34 5.97
C LEU A 56 -14.22 -14.29 6.05
N THR A 57 -15.40 -13.84 5.64
CA THR A 57 -16.59 -14.69 5.56
C THR A 57 -16.41 -15.76 4.49
N LYS A 58 -17.01 -16.94 4.70
CA LYS A 58 -16.88 -18.08 3.78
C LYS A 58 -17.72 -17.93 2.51
N ASP A 59 -18.71 -17.06 2.53
CA ASP A 59 -19.70 -16.89 1.46
C ASP A 59 -19.38 -15.76 0.49
N TRP A 60 -18.24 -15.08 0.66
CA TRP A 60 -17.75 -14.04 -0.25
C TRP A 60 -16.41 -14.41 -0.87
N ALA A 61 -16.31 -14.31 -2.19
CA ALA A 61 -15.04 -14.27 -2.89
C ALA A 61 -14.45 -12.85 -2.77
N TYR A 62 -13.47 -12.65 -1.88
CA TYR A 62 -12.85 -11.34 -1.65
C TYR A 62 -11.66 -11.13 -2.58
N LEU A 63 -11.91 -10.65 -3.78
CA LEU A 63 -10.93 -10.43 -4.86
C LEU A 63 -10.53 -8.95 -4.99
N ASN A 64 -10.40 -8.22 -3.86
CA ASN A 64 -10.14 -6.78 -3.85
C ASN A 64 -9.08 -6.34 -2.83
N ASN A 65 -8.04 -7.15 -2.63
CA ASN A 65 -6.92 -6.81 -1.73
C ASN A 65 -6.27 -5.47 -2.05
N GLY A 66 -6.16 -5.12 -3.33
CA GLY A 66 -5.54 -3.87 -3.78
C GLY A 66 -6.28 -2.60 -3.35
N THR A 67 -7.55 -2.68 -2.90
CA THR A 67 -8.22 -1.56 -2.25
C THR A 67 -7.93 -1.58 -0.74
N MET A 68 -8.14 -2.73 -0.10
CA MET A 68 -7.94 -2.90 1.33
C MET A 68 -7.68 -4.39 1.63
N GLY A 69 -6.52 -4.70 2.18
CA GLY A 69 -6.19 -6.04 2.67
C GLY A 69 -6.85 -6.30 4.03
N PRO A 70 -7.46 -7.45 4.25
CA PRO A 70 -7.87 -7.87 5.58
C PRO A 70 -6.62 -8.14 6.43
N SER A 71 -6.61 -7.64 7.67
CA SER A 71 -5.57 -8.00 8.63
C SER A 71 -5.83 -9.39 9.18
N PRO A 72 -4.82 -10.28 9.30
CA PRO A 72 -4.99 -11.57 9.95
C PRO A 72 -5.16 -11.41 11.46
N TYR A 73 -5.72 -12.41 12.13
CA TYR A 73 -6.00 -12.37 13.57
C TYR A 73 -4.78 -11.98 14.43
N PRO A 74 -3.55 -12.48 14.20
CA PRO A 74 -2.38 -12.03 14.97
C PRO A 74 -2.13 -10.51 14.90
N VAL A 75 -2.39 -9.89 13.76
CA VAL A 75 -2.28 -8.44 13.58
C VAL A 75 -3.36 -7.69 14.35
N ILE A 76 -4.61 -8.17 14.27
CA ILE A 76 -5.76 -7.59 14.99
C ILE A 76 -5.50 -7.65 16.49
N GLU A 77 -5.01 -8.79 16.99
CA GLU A 77 -4.72 -8.99 18.41
C GLU A 77 -3.56 -8.11 18.89
N ALA A 78 -2.50 -7.98 18.10
CA ALA A 78 -1.39 -7.08 18.43
C ALA A 78 -1.84 -5.61 18.56
N VAL A 79 -2.75 -5.16 17.69
CA VAL A 79 -3.37 -3.82 17.80
C VAL A 79 -4.17 -3.71 19.09
N ARG A 80 -5.04 -4.69 19.37
CA ARG A 80 -5.85 -4.71 20.59
C ARG A 80 -4.99 -4.65 21.85
N ALA A 81 -3.97 -5.50 21.93
CA ALA A 81 -3.05 -5.56 23.06
C ALA A 81 -2.24 -4.26 23.20
N GLY A 82 -1.79 -3.68 22.08
CA GLY A 82 -1.09 -2.40 22.08
C GLY A 82 -1.93 -1.27 22.65
N MET A 83 -3.17 -1.11 22.17
CA MET A 83 -4.10 -0.10 22.68
C MET A 83 -4.44 -0.31 24.16
N MET A 84 -4.72 -1.54 24.57
CA MET A 84 -4.99 -1.86 25.99
C MET A 84 -3.81 -1.53 26.88
N ASN A 85 -2.57 -1.77 26.42
CA ASN A 85 -1.37 -1.42 27.18
C ASN A 85 -1.21 0.10 27.33
N GLU A 86 -1.46 0.87 26.27
CA GLU A 86 -1.43 2.34 26.30
C GLU A 86 -2.47 2.90 27.27
N ASP A 87 -3.70 2.42 27.20
CA ASP A 87 -4.80 2.87 28.05
C ASP A 87 -4.59 2.48 29.52
N THR A 88 -3.92 1.36 29.79
CA THR A 88 -3.67 0.88 31.15
C THR A 88 -2.49 1.62 31.81
N ASN A 89 -1.42 1.87 31.05
CA ASN A 89 -0.15 2.34 31.60
C ASN A 89 0.18 3.78 31.24
N GLY A 90 -0.52 4.40 30.26
CA GLY A 90 -0.18 5.71 29.72
C GLY A 90 1.16 5.73 28.97
N ILE A 91 1.70 4.56 28.63
CA ILE A 91 3.00 4.43 27.94
C ILE A 91 2.75 4.23 26.46
N TYR A 92 3.25 5.17 25.67
CA TYR A 92 3.20 5.14 24.21
C TYR A 92 4.58 5.39 23.61
N GLY A 93 4.79 5.08 22.33
CA GLY A 93 6.08 5.27 21.66
C GLY A 93 6.59 4.01 20.96
N GLY A 94 7.92 3.89 20.83
CA GLY A 94 8.57 2.78 20.12
C GLY A 94 8.63 3.02 18.61
N TRP A 95 8.69 4.28 18.23
CA TRP A 95 8.72 4.73 16.83
C TRP A 95 10.00 4.28 16.13
N GLU A 96 11.13 4.44 16.80
CA GLU A 96 12.46 4.06 16.30
C GLU A 96 12.51 2.54 16.02
N ALA A 97 12.02 1.73 16.95
CA ALA A 97 11.97 0.27 16.77
C ALA A 97 11.06 -0.12 15.60
N THR A 98 9.94 0.59 15.43
CA THR A 98 9.03 0.36 14.29
C THR A 98 9.69 0.78 12.98
N ALA A 99 10.35 1.95 12.94
CA ALA A 99 11.08 2.41 11.76
C ALA A 99 12.21 1.44 11.37
N ALA A 100 13.01 0.97 12.34
CA ALA A 100 14.06 -0.02 12.12
C ALA A 100 13.50 -1.34 11.55
N ARG A 101 12.34 -1.79 12.05
CA ARG A 101 11.70 -3.02 11.57
C ARG A 101 11.18 -2.89 10.13
N LEU A 102 10.58 -1.73 9.81
CA LEU A 102 10.14 -1.38 8.45
C LEU A 102 11.33 -1.23 7.51
N ALA A 103 12.38 -0.53 7.92
CA ALA A 103 13.60 -0.33 7.15
C ALA A 103 14.21 -1.66 6.71
N LYS A 104 14.38 -2.60 7.65
CA LYS A 104 14.85 -3.95 7.35
C LYS A 104 13.96 -4.68 6.35
N PHE A 105 12.63 -4.51 6.46
CA PHE A 105 11.67 -5.19 5.59
C PHE A 105 11.70 -4.70 4.14
N VAL A 106 12.13 -3.45 3.90
CA VAL A 106 12.13 -2.83 2.56
C VAL A 106 13.52 -2.49 2.03
N GLY A 107 14.60 -2.93 2.67
CA GLY A 107 15.98 -2.64 2.24
C GLY A 107 16.34 -1.16 2.36
N ALA A 108 16.14 -0.58 3.54
CA ALA A 108 16.47 0.81 3.88
C ALA A 108 17.19 0.89 5.23
N ASN A 109 17.65 2.08 5.62
CA ASN A 109 18.12 2.37 6.96
C ASN A 109 17.00 2.94 7.83
N ASP A 110 17.07 2.77 9.13
CA ASP A 110 16.07 3.24 10.10
C ASP A 110 15.91 4.76 10.09
N ASP A 111 16.98 5.51 9.87
CA ASP A 111 16.98 6.97 9.77
C ASP A 111 16.43 7.52 8.44
N GLU A 112 16.04 6.64 7.51
CA GLU A 112 15.36 6.97 6.25
C GLU A 112 13.83 6.72 6.30
N ILE A 113 13.30 6.18 7.40
CA ILE A 113 11.89 5.85 7.55
C ILE A 113 11.18 6.83 8.49
N ALA A 114 10.12 7.45 7.98
CA ALA A 114 9.14 8.18 8.79
C ALA A 114 7.81 7.43 8.80
N LEU A 115 7.16 7.35 9.96
CA LEU A 115 5.83 6.75 10.07
C LEU A 115 4.77 7.73 9.56
N THR A 116 3.79 7.25 8.81
CA THR A 116 2.68 8.03 8.25
C THR A 116 1.37 7.27 8.39
N HIS A 117 0.23 7.94 8.22
CA HIS A 117 -1.08 7.28 8.33
C HIS A 117 -1.44 6.49 7.05
N ASN A 118 -0.92 6.90 5.91
CA ASN A 118 -1.18 6.30 4.60
C ASN A 118 -0.28 6.89 3.52
N VAL A 119 -0.40 6.40 2.29
CA VAL A 119 0.35 6.91 1.12
C VAL A 119 0.10 8.39 0.85
N THR A 120 -1.16 8.84 0.93
CA THR A 120 -1.53 10.24 0.65
C THR A 120 -0.80 11.21 1.57
N ASP A 121 -0.60 10.82 2.82
CA ASP A 121 0.18 11.56 3.80
C ASP A 121 1.63 11.73 3.33
N GLY A 122 2.29 10.60 3.01
CA GLY A 122 3.66 10.61 2.51
C GLY A 122 3.84 11.39 1.19
N ILE A 123 2.88 11.26 0.26
CA ILE A 123 2.91 12.02 -1.00
C ILE A 123 2.73 13.53 -0.74
N ASN A 124 1.87 13.93 0.20
CA ASN A 124 1.76 15.35 0.55
C ASN A 124 3.06 15.87 1.15
N ILE A 125 3.72 15.11 2.04
CA ILE A 125 5.04 15.48 2.57
C ILE A 125 6.03 15.69 1.42
N ALA A 126 6.11 14.76 0.47
CA ALA A 126 7.00 14.87 -0.69
C ALA A 126 6.60 16.05 -1.59
N CYS A 127 5.34 16.15 -1.98
CA CYS A 127 4.84 17.17 -2.88
C CYS A 127 5.12 18.59 -2.37
N TRP A 128 4.78 18.86 -1.11
CA TRP A 128 4.95 20.18 -0.51
C TRP A 128 6.36 20.46 -0.03
N GLY A 129 7.13 19.41 0.31
CA GLY A 129 8.53 19.54 0.73
C GLY A 129 9.52 19.83 -0.40
N LEU A 130 9.17 19.53 -1.66
CA LEU A 130 10.06 19.84 -2.78
C LEU A 130 10.15 21.34 -3.06
N PRO A 131 11.38 21.90 -3.29
CA PRO A 131 11.59 23.32 -3.55
C PRO A 131 11.24 23.70 -5.01
N LEU A 132 10.00 23.39 -5.42
CA LEU A 132 9.51 23.68 -6.76
C LEU A 132 9.04 25.14 -6.87
N GLN A 133 9.20 25.70 -8.06
CA GLN A 133 8.79 27.05 -8.42
C GLN A 133 7.73 27.05 -9.51
N LYS A 134 7.07 28.20 -9.70
CA LYS A 134 6.11 28.41 -10.81
C LYS A 134 6.76 28.08 -12.16
N GLY A 135 6.11 27.22 -12.93
CA GLY A 135 6.58 26.78 -14.24
C GLY A 135 7.48 25.54 -14.20
N ASP A 136 7.90 25.06 -13.03
CA ASP A 136 8.55 23.76 -12.91
C ASP A 136 7.59 22.65 -13.30
N GLU A 137 8.12 21.63 -13.97
CA GLU A 137 7.30 20.53 -14.50
C GLU A 137 7.42 19.28 -13.62
N VAL A 138 6.27 18.65 -13.35
CA VAL A 138 6.16 17.34 -12.68
C VAL A 138 5.50 16.36 -13.63
N ILE A 139 6.11 15.19 -13.81
CA ILE A 139 5.57 14.11 -14.65
C ILE A 139 4.82 13.12 -13.77
N LEU A 140 3.54 12.89 -14.08
CA LEU A 140 2.65 11.89 -13.49
C LEU A 140 2.23 10.88 -14.56
N THR A 141 1.56 9.80 -14.16
CA THR A 141 0.88 8.92 -15.11
C THR A 141 -0.60 9.27 -15.27
N THR A 142 -1.21 8.91 -16.40
CA THR A 142 -2.66 8.98 -16.59
C THR A 142 -3.40 7.91 -15.75
N HIS A 143 -2.69 6.97 -15.14
CA HIS A 143 -3.22 5.87 -14.35
C HIS A 143 -3.03 6.07 -12.84
N GLU A 144 -3.10 7.33 -12.39
CA GLU A 144 -2.89 7.68 -10.98
C GLU A 144 -4.06 7.29 -10.07
N HIS A 145 -3.71 7.07 -8.81
CA HIS A 145 -4.68 7.17 -7.72
C HIS A 145 -4.80 8.63 -7.27
N VAL A 146 -5.99 9.02 -6.81
CA VAL A 146 -6.25 10.38 -6.29
C VAL A 146 -5.27 10.77 -5.16
N GLY A 147 -4.79 9.80 -4.36
CA GLY A 147 -3.82 10.02 -3.29
C GLY A 147 -2.46 10.52 -3.77
N ASN A 148 -2.04 10.15 -5.00
CA ASN A 148 -0.85 10.72 -5.63
C ASN A 148 -1.20 11.94 -6.50
N ALA A 149 -2.25 11.87 -7.32
CA ALA A 149 -2.57 12.93 -8.27
C ALA A 149 -2.96 14.27 -7.60
N PHE A 150 -3.86 14.25 -6.60
CA PHE A 150 -4.45 15.47 -6.06
C PHE A 150 -3.48 16.41 -5.36
N PRO A 151 -2.47 15.97 -4.60
CA PRO A 151 -1.46 16.86 -4.06
C PRO A 151 -0.76 17.68 -5.15
N TRP A 152 -0.36 17.05 -6.26
CA TRP A 152 0.31 17.73 -7.37
C TRP A 152 -0.63 18.67 -8.14
N LEU A 153 -1.86 18.25 -8.40
CA LEU A 153 -2.88 19.11 -9.04
C LEU A 153 -3.22 20.31 -8.15
N ASN A 154 -3.25 20.14 -6.84
CA ASN A 154 -3.42 21.26 -5.90
C ASN A 154 -2.22 22.20 -5.95
N ARG A 155 -1.00 21.67 -6.02
CA ARG A 155 0.20 22.48 -6.16
C ARG A 155 0.26 23.22 -7.52
N GLN A 156 -0.23 22.58 -8.60
CA GLN A 156 -0.43 23.28 -9.88
C GLN A 156 -1.34 24.49 -9.72
N LYS A 157 -2.47 24.31 -9.01
CA LYS A 157 -3.45 25.37 -8.77
C LYS A 157 -2.92 26.51 -7.90
N LEU A 158 -2.13 26.20 -6.86
CA LEU A 158 -1.68 27.20 -5.87
C LEU A 158 -0.35 27.84 -6.27
N ASP A 159 0.63 27.05 -6.75
CA ASP A 159 2.00 27.51 -6.99
C ASP A 159 2.32 27.64 -8.47
N GLY A 160 1.44 27.20 -9.37
CA GLY A 160 1.65 27.28 -10.80
C GLY A 160 2.68 26.28 -11.35
N VAL A 161 2.89 25.18 -10.67
CA VAL A 161 3.62 24.02 -11.18
C VAL A 161 2.88 23.45 -12.40
N VAL A 162 3.60 22.90 -13.37
CA VAL A 162 3.03 22.35 -14.61
C VAL A 162 3.01 20.83 -14.53
N ILE A 163 1.86 20.22 -14.66
CA ILE A 163 1.71 18.76 -14.68
C ILE A 163 1.76 18.26 -16.12
N LYS A 164 2.63 17.27 -16.37
CA LYS A 164 2.70 16.50 -17.61
C LYS A 164 2.32 15.05 -17.31
N THR A 165 1.73 14.37 -18.27
CA THR A 165 1.30 12.99 -18.06
C THR A 165 1.79 12.05 -19.15
N PHE A 166 2.16 10.84 -18.76
CA PHE A 166 2.36 9.71 -19.67
C PHE A 166 1.29 8.65 -19.43
N THR A 167 0.96 7.92 -20.48
CA THR A 167 0.15 6.70 -20.36
C THR A 167 1.11 5.51 -20.36
N PRO A 168 1.05 4.59 -19.38
CA PRO A 168 1.86 3.38 -19.39
C PRO A 168 1.66 2.59 -20.68
N ALA A 169 2.73 2.02 -21.22
CA ALA A 169 2.71 1.18 -22.40
C ALA A 169 2.60 -0.30 -22.02
N SER A 170 2.42 -1.17 -23.01
CA SER A 170 2.36 -2.63 -22.82
C SER A 170 3.69 -3.26 -22.36
N THR A 171 4.80 -2.53 -22.57
CA THR A 171 6.13 -2.94 -22.12
C THR A 171 6.77 -1.88 -21.23
N ALA A 172 7.67 -2.32 -20.36
CA ALA A 172 8.42 -1.44 -19.47
C ALA A 172 9.34 -0.49 -20.26
N ASP A 173 10.01 -0.96 -21.31
CA ASP A 173 10.92 -0.14 -22.12
C ASP A 173 10.18 0.97 -22.87
N GLU A 174 9.03 0.68 -23.46
CA GLU A 174 8.20 1.68 -24.12
C GLU A 174 7.65 2.69 -23.11
N THR A 175 7.27 2.27 -21.91
CA THR A 175 6.86 3.17 -20.83
C THR A 175 7.98 4.14 -20.45
N LEU A 176 9.22 3.65 -20.32
CA LEU A 176 10.39 4.47 -20.03
C LEU A 176 10.67 5.48 -21.16
N ASN A 177 10.52 5.07 -22.41
CA ASN A 177 10.66 5.93 -23.56
C ASN A 177 9.62 7.07 -23.56
N ARG A 178 8.35 6.79 -23.23
CA ARG A 178 7.29 7.79 -23.09
C ARG A 178 7.62 8.81 -22.01
N ILE A 179 8.12 8.37 -20.86
CA ILE A 179 8.56 9.25 -19.77
C ILE A 179 9.74 10.13 -20.25
N SER A 180 10.75 9.52 -20.86
CA SER A 180 11.95 10.22 -21.33
C SER A 180 11.61 11.33 -22.35
N ALA A 181 10.64 11.09 -23.24
CA ALA A 181 10.19 12.05 -24.24
C ALA A 181 9.49 13.30 -23.64
N LEU A 182 8.96 13.21 -22.42
CA LEU A 182 8.32 14.33 -21.73
C LEU A 182 9.31 15.24 -21.00
N ILE A 183 10.55 14.79 -20.78
CA ILE A 183 11.54 15.51 -19.99
C ILE A 183 12.03 16.74 -20.73
N THR A 184 12.00 17.89 -20.07
CA THR A 184 12.57 19.16 -20.53
C THR A 184 13.51 19.73 -19.47
N LYS A 185 14.13 20.90 -19.78
CA LYS A 185 14.95 21.63 -18.79
C LYS A 185 14.17 22.10 -17.55
N ARG A 186 12.83 22.16 -17.64
CA ARG A 186 11.95 22.55 -16.53
C ARG A 186 11.44 21.36 -15.72
N THR A 187 11.66 20.15 -16.18
CA THR A 187 11.23 18.96 -15.42
C THR A 187 12.05 18.84 -14.14
N LYS A 188 11.36 18.86 -13.00
CA LYS A 188 11.96 18.80 -11.66
C LYS A 188 11.63 17.53 -10.92
N ALA A 189 10.48 16.90 -11.20
CA ALA A 189 10.10 15.68 -10.53
C ALA A 189 9.39 14.69 -11.48
N ILE A 190 9.57 13.40 -11.20
CA ILE A 190 8.74 12.32 -11.73
C ILE A 190 8.09 11.69 -10.50
N ALA A 191 6.76 11.79 -10.41
CA ALA A 191 5.99 11.19 -9.31
C ALA A 191 5.06 10.13 -9.90
N ALA A 192 5.43 8.86 -9.77
CA ALA A 192 4.73 7.76 -10.41
C ALA A 192 4.45 6.63 -9.42
N PRO A 193 3.35 5.85 -9.59
CA PRO A 193 3.13 4.68 -8.77
C PRO A 193 4.12 3.57 -9.15
N HIS A 194 4.52 2.75 -8.18
CA HIS A 194 5.22 1.51 -8.47
C HIS A 194 4.32 0.56 -9.26
N ILE A 195 3.05 0.49 -8.86
CA ILE A 195 2.01 -0.27 -9.55
C ILE A 195 0.74 0.58 -9.60
N PRO A 196 0.33 1.07 -10.78
CA PRO A 196 -0.95 1.75 -10.94
C PRO A 196 -2.11 0.93 -10.41
N CYS A 197 -2.91 1.53 -9.56
CA CYS A 197 -4.04 0.86 -8.91
C CYS A 197 -5.17 0.48 -9.89
N THR A 198 -5.15 1.03 -11.09
CA THR A 198 -6.18 0.87 -12.12
C THR A 198 -6.07 -0.43 -12.87
N GLN A 199 -4.86 -0.83 -13.25
CA GLN A 199 -4.61 -1.99 -14.12
C GLN A 199 -3.57 -2.98 -13.60
N GLY A 200 -2.82 -2.63 -12.55
CA GLY A 200 -1.88 -3.56 -11.91
C GLY A 200 -0.60 -3.84 -12.70
N GLN A 201 -0.17 -2.91 -13.55
CA GLN A 201 1.12 -3.01 -14.22
C GLN A 201 2.25 -2.64 -13.27
N VAL A 202 3.28 -3.47 -13.15
CA VAL A 202 4.52 -3.10 -12.46
C VAL A 202 5.30 -2.14 -13.38
N LEU A 203 5.46 -0.90 -12.96
CA LEU A 203 6.26 0.09 -13.69
C LEU A 203 7.76 -0.13 -13.43
N PRO A 204 8.64 0.21 -14.39
CA PRO A 204 10.09 0.07 -14.25
C PRO A 204 10.68 1.17 -13.37
N VAL A 205 10.31 1.19 -12.07
CA VAL A 205 10.63 2.32 -11.18
C VAL A 205 12.13 2.47 -10.93
N LYS A 206 12.91 1.39 -10.94
CA LYS A 206 14.37 1.46 -10.83
C LYS A 206 14.98 2.21 -12.02
N GLU A 207 14.54 1.90 -13.23
CA GLU A 207 14.97 2.56 -14.45
C GLU A 207 14.48 4.01 -14.51
N ILE A 208 13.26 4.28 -14.03
CA ILE A 208 12.71 5.65 -13.91
C ILE A 208 13.55 6.47 -12.93
N CYS A 209 13.90 5.93 -11.76
CA CYS A 209 14.73 6.59 -10.75
C CYS A 209 16.15 6.83 -11.28
N THR A 210 16.72 5.86 -12.00
CA THR A 210 18.03 5.99 -12.64
C THR A 210 18.03 7.10 -13.69
N LEU A 211 17.01 7.15 -14.56
CA LEU A 211 16.81 8.21 -15.55
C LEU A 211 16.66 9.59 -14.88
N ALA A 212 15.83 9.68 -13.84
CA ALA A 212 15.59 10.91 -13.09
C ALA A 212 16.90 11.43 -12.46
N ARG A 213 17.61 10.58 -11.75
CA ARG A 213 18.89 10.92 -11.09
C ARG A 213 19.94 11.39 -12.10
N GLY A 214 20.06 10.71 -13.24
CA GLY A 214 21.00 11.09 -14.31
C GLY A 214 20.72 12.46 -14.93
N LYS A 215 19.54 13.02 -14.70
CA LYS A 215 19.11 14.33 -15.19
C LYS A 215 18.90 15.38 -14.10
N GLY A 216 19.21 15.07 -12.84
CA GLY A 216 18.98 15.95 -11.70
C GLY A 216 17.48 16.19 -11.42
N ILE A 217 16.65 15.19 -11.69
CA ILE A 217 15.19 15.22 -11.49
C ILE A 217 14.87 14.38 -10.24
N TYR A 218 13.97 14.86 -9.39
CA TYR A 218 13.51 14.16 -8.19
C TYR A 218 12.61 12.98 -8.53
N SER A 219 12.80 11.85 -7.85
CA SER A 219 12.03 10.63 -8.06
C SER A 219 11.16 10.32 -6.84
N ILE A 220 9.84 10.45 -6.99
CA ILE A 220 8.84 10.18 -5.96
C ILE A 220 8.01 8.99 -6.39
N VAL A 221 7.99 7.94 -5.55
CA VAL A 221 7.26 6.70 -5.85
C VAL A 221 6.06 6.55 -4.92
N ASP A 222 4.87 6.46 -5.51
CA ASP A 222 3.69 5.94 -4.81
C ASP A 222 3.81 4.42 -4.72
N GLY A 223 4.21 3.95 -3.54
CA GLY A 223 4.44 2.55 -3.23
C GLY A 223 3.24 1.83 -2.62
N ALA A 224 2.01 2.34 -2.80
CA ALA A 224 0.80 1.75 -2.21
C ALA A 224 0.63 0.25 -2.46
N HIS A 225 1.17 -0.25 -3.55
CA HIS A 225 1.08 -1.65 -3.97
C HIS A 225 2.44 -2.38 -3.96
N GLY A 226 3.48 -1.81 -3.35
CA GLY A 226 4.82 -2.38 -3.33
C GLY A 226 5.07 -3.36 -2.18
N PRO A 227 5.22 -2.86 -0.92
CA PRO A 227 5.59 -3.70 0.22
C PRO A 227 4.58 -4.80 0.49
N GLY A 228 5.07 -6.04 0.67
CA GLY A 228 4.26 -7.23 0.86
C GLY A 228 3.79 -7.91 -0.44
N MET A 229 3.82 -7.21 -1.60
CA MET A 229 3.58 -7.82 -2.91
C MET A 229 4.89 -8.10 -3.66
N LEU A 230 5.83 -7.18 -3.59
CA LEU A 230 7.11 -7.25 -4.28
C LEU A 230 8.25 -7.51 -3.29
N MET A 231 9.30 -8.16 -3.79
CA MET A 231 10.59 -8.22 -3.10
C MET A 231 11.27 -6.86 -3.26
N LEU A 232 11.20 -6.02 -2.23
CA LEU A 232 11.69 -4.65 -2.29
C LEU A 232 13.08 -4.51 -1.68
N ASP A 233 13.90 -3.69 -2.33
CA ASP A 233 15.09 -3.07 -1.78
C ASP A 233 15.09 -1.61 -2.25
N LEU A 234 14.77 -0.68 -1.34
CA LEU A 234 14.61 0.74 -1.68
C LEU A 234 15.94 1.41 -2.03
N HIS A 235 17.06 0.90 -1.49
CA HIS A 235 18.39 1.35 -1.91
C HIS A 235 18.71 0.91 -3.33
N ASP A 236 18.36 -0.32 -3.72
CA ASP A 236 18.54 -0.83 -5.09
C ASP A 236 17.61 -0.11 -6.09
N ILE A 237 16.37 0.20 -5.70
CA ILE A 237 15.44 1.03 -6.51
C ILE A 237 16.01 2.43 -6.71
N GLY A 238 16.62 2.99 -5.68
CA GLY A 238 17.32 4.26 -5.75
C GLY A 238 16.42 5.48 -5.93
N CYS A 239 15.16 5.43 -5.45
CA CYS A 239 14.27 6.59 -5.42
C CYS A 239 14.69 7.61 -4.36
N ASP A 240 14.27 8.86 -4.52
CA ASP A 240 14.48 9.88 -3.49
C ASP A 240 13.44 9.76 -2.37
N VAL A 241 12.20 9.42 -2.76
CA VAL A 241 11.07 9.24 -1.84
C VAL A 241 10.23 8.05 -2.27
N TYR A 242 9.80 7.25 -1.26
CA TYR A 242 8.84 6.14 -1.46
C TYR A 242 7.76 6.21 -0.38
N ALA A 243 6.53 6.53 -0.76
CA ALA A 243 5.39 6.61 0.15
C ALA A 243 4.54 5.35 0.07
N THR A 244 4.16 4.78 1.21
CA THR A 244 3.36 3.54 1.20
C THR A 244 2.36 3.45 2.35
N CYS A 245 1.56 2.37 2.34
CA CYS A 245 0.62 2.02 3.40
C CYS A 245 0.77 0.56 3.78
N SER A 246 0.44 0.21 5.02
CA SER A 246 0.52 -1.17 5.48
C SER A 246 -0.77 -1.97 5.26
N HIS A 247 -1.92 -1.32 5.07
CA HIS A 247 -3.24 -1.95 5.03
C HIS A 247 -3.62 -2.64 3.73
N LYS A 248 -2.68 -2.80 2.78
CA LYS A 248 -2.92 -3.52 1.51
C LYS A 248 -2.18 -4.84 1.50
N TRP A 249 -1.00 -4.88 0.91
CA TRP A 249 -0.23 -6.10 0.67
C TRP A 249 0.60 -6.53 1.88
N MET A 250 0.92 -5.61 2.77
CA MET A 250 1.52 -5.96 4.07
C MET A 250 0.50 -6.56 5.05
N LEU A 251 -0.83 -6.50 4.76
CA LEU A 251 -1.90 -7.01 5.65
C LEU A 251 -1.93 -6.34 7.04
N GLY A 252 -1.35 -5.14 7.13
CA GLY A 252 -1.27 -4.36 8.36
C GLY A 252 -2.56 -3.60 8.70
N PRO A 253 -2.58 -2.90 9.82
CA PRO A 253 -3.72 -2.10 10.25
C PRO A 253 -4.04 -0.95 9.30
N LYS A 254 -5.32 -0.59 9.19
CA LYS A 254 -5.79 0.61 8.49
C LYS A 254 -5.37 1.84 9.27
N GLY A 255 -5.00 2.91 8.58
CA GLY A 255 -4.51 4.13 9.21
C GLY A 255 -3.02 4.09 9.57
N THR A 256 -2.26 3.18 8.97
CA THR A 256 -0.80 3.11 9.09
C THR A 256 -0.12 3.05 7.72
N GLY A 257 1.05 3.64 7.66
CA GLY A 257 1.92 3.68 6.50
C GLY A 257 3.32 4.15 6.90
N PHE A 258 4.17 4.31 5.92
CA PHE A 258 5.49 4.91 6.12
C PHE A 258 5.97 5.63 4.87
N LEU A 259 6.89 6.55 5.08
CA LEU A 259 7.60 7.31 4.07
C LEU A 259 9.08 6.98 4.18
N PHE A 260 9.66 6.48 3.10
CA PHE A 260 11.10 6.43 2.93
C PHE A 260 11.57 7.74 2.29
N VAL A 261 12.60 8.35 2.87
CA VAL A 261 13.31 9.49 2.29
C VAL A 261 14.78 9.18 2.33
N ARG A 262 15.37 9.03 1.14
CA ARG A 262 16.79 8.72 1.00
C ARG A 262 17.66 9.69 1.81
N LYS A 263 18.67 9.20 2.50
CA LYS A 263 19.42 9.95 3.51
C LYS A 263 19.97 11.27 3.00
N ASP A 264 20.65 11.26 1.90
CA ASP A 264 21.25 12.46 1.28
C ASP A 264 20.24 13.40 0.61
N PHE A 265 18.97 12.99 0.55
CA PHE A 265 17.86 13.81 0.04
C PHE A 265 17.10 14.55 1.14
N GLN A 266 17.28 14.17 2.39
CA GLN A 266 16.55 14.74 3.53
C GLN A 266 16.76 16.24 3.71
N ASP A 267 17.92 16.76 3.34
CA ASP A 267 18.19 18.21 3.43
C ASP A 267 17.60 19.00 2.25
N THR A 268 17.29 18.34 1.13
CA THR A 268 16.57 18.92 0.00
C THR A 268 15.07 18.97 0.23
N LEU A 269 14.51 17.93 0.85
CA LEU A 269 13.09 17.83 1.12
C LEU A 269 12.73 18.63 2.38
N GLN A 270 12.10 19.79 2.19
CA GLN A 270 11.71 20.68 3.28
C GLN A 270 10.62 20.05 4.15
N THR A 271 10.66 20.34 5.46
CA THR A 271 9.68 19.83 6.41
C THR A 271 8.58 20.87 6.61
N TYR A 272 7.44 20.66 5.95
CA TYR A 272 6.28 21.58 6.05
C TYR A 272 5.36 21.28 7.22
N PHE A 273 5.21 20.02 7.58
CA PHE A 273 4.36 19.60 8.68
C PHE A 273 5.26 19.24 9.86
N VAL A 274 5.38 20.17 10.80
CA VAL A 274 6.29 20.06 11.94
C VAL A 274 5.52 19.96 13.25
N GLY A 275 6.05 19.19 14.19
CA GLY A 275 5.48 19.00 15.52
C GLY A 275 6.47 18.30 16.44
N GLY A 276 5.99 17.70 17.53
CA GLY A 276 6.85 16.95 18.43
C GLY A 276 7.58 15.82 17.65
N GLY A 277 8.90 15.76 17.76
CA GLY A 277 9.77 14.82 17.05
C GLY A 277 10.35 15.34 15.73
N SER A 278 9.91 16.50 15.21
CA SER A 278 10.47 17.09 13.99
C SER A 278 11.80 17.80 14.22
N ASP A 279 12.12 18.17 15.44
CA ASP A 279 13.35 18.87 15.82
C ASP A 279 14.22 18.05 16.80
N ASN A 280 15.37 18.58 17.13
CA ASN A 280 16.28 18.01 18.13
C ASN A 280 15.92 18.42 19.58
N ALA A 281 14.66 18.81 19.84
CA ALA A 281 14.11 19.25 21.14
C ALA A 281 14.77 20.49 21.75
N LYS A 282 15.39 21.36 20.95
CA LYS A 282 16.07 22.59 21.40
C LYS A 282 15.29 23.87 21.08
N TRP A 283 13.95 23.83 21.17
CA TRP A 283 13.15 25.04 21.01
C TRP A 283 13.10 25.88 22.31
N ASN A 284 13.00 27.19 22.17
CA ASN A 284 12.93 28.08 23.31
C ASN A 284 12.06 29.31 23.00
N MET A 285 10.96 29.43 23.72
CA MET A 285 10.00 30.54 23.59
C MET A 285 10.39 31.77 24.42
N SER A 286 11.43 31.69 25.25
CA SER A 286 11.86 32.74 26.14
C SER A 286 13.09 33.54 25.65
N THR A 287 13.61 33.21 24.48
CA THR A 287 14.75 33.89 23.84
C THR A 287 14.32 34.97 22.87
N THR A 288 15.22 35.87 22.53
CA THR A 288 15.02 36.84 21.44
C THR A 288 16.19 36.73 20.46
N PRO A 289 15.97 36.33 19.21
CA PRO A 289 14.68 35.86 18.65
C PRO A 289 14.20 34.56 19.28
N ILE A 290 12.88 34.29 19.23
CA ILE A 290 12.33 32.96 19.51
C ILE A 290 12.82 31.99 18.45
N VAL A 291 13.33 30.84 18.85
CA VAL A 291 13.91 29.87 17.93
C VAL A 291 13.29 28.48 18.11
N MET A 292 13.05 27.80 17.00
CA MET A 292 12.96 26.37 16.95
C MET A 292 14.40 25.82 16.81
N GLY A 293 14.70 24.67 17.39
CA GLY A 293 15.98 24.00 17.17
C GLY A 293 16.17 23.53 15.72
N GLU A 294 17.26 22.84 15.48
CA GLU A 294 17.50 22.21 14.18
C GLU A 294 16.53 21.05 13.97
N TYR A 295 16.23 20.72 12.73
CA TYR A 295 15.47 19.51 12.41
C TYR A 295 16.19 18.25 12.87
N ALA A 296 15.44 17.21 13.22
CA ALA A 296 16.00 15.89 13.47
C ALA A 296 16.82 15.43 12.26
N SER A 297 17.96 14.79 12.52
CA SER A 297 18.90 14.34 11.49
C SER A 297 18.44 13.08 10.74
N SER A 298 17.21 12.65 10.93
CA SER A 298 16.59 11.46 10.30
C SER A 298 15.27 11.82 9.65
N ALA A 299 14.69 10.88 8.90
CA ALA A 299 13.35 11.02 8.33
C ALA A 299 12.25 11.24 9.40
N HIS A 300 12.54 10.99 10.67
CA HIS A 300 11.65 11.35 11.79
C HIS A 300 11.25 12.82 11.76
N ARG A 301 12.05 13.72 11.17
CA ARG A 301 11.69 15.15 10.98
C ARG A 301 10.37 15.36 10.25
N TYR A 302 9.94 14.42 9.40
CA TYR A 302 8.67 14.48 8.66
C TYR A 302 7.47 13.97 9.45
N TYR A 303 7.69 13.63 10.69
CA TYR A 303 6.75 13.03 11.59
C TYR A 303 6.31 14.05 12.61
N GLY A 304 5.08 14.48 12.57
CA GLY A 304 4.58 15.52 13.46
C GLY A 304 3.44 15.04 14.36
N GLY A 305 3.67 15.09 15.69
CA GLY A 305 2.61 14.89 16.68
C GLY A 305 2.48 13.44 17.19
N THR A 306 1.46 13.23 18.01
CA THR A 306 1.17 11.93 18.62
C THR A 306 0.69 10.93 17.57
N GLN A 307 1.32 9.79 17.53
CA GLN A 307 0.98 8.68 16.63
C GLN A 307 0.27 7.57 17.41
N ALA A 308 -0.52 6.77 16.70
CA ALA A 308 -1.23 5.62 17.26
C ALA A 308 -0.27 4.44 17.45
N SER A 309 0.53 4.43 18.53
CA SER A 309 1.55 3.40 18.76
C SER A 309 0.96 1.99 18.81
N GLY A 310 -0.25 1.83 19.34
CA GLY A 310 -0.98 0.55 19.31
C GLY A 310 -1.22 0.00 17.91
N LEU A 311 -1.52 0.87 16.93
CA LEU A 311 -1.64 0.45 15.53
C LEU A 311 -0.30 -0.02 14.96
N TYR A 312 0.80 0.63 15.33
CA TYR A 312 2.13 0.24 14.84
C TYR A 312 2.65 -1.07 15.45
N LYS A 313 2.14 -1.51 16.61
CA LYS A 313 2.34 -2.90 17.07
C LYS A 313 1.73 -3.90 16.09
N GLY A 314 0.59 -3.58 15.50
CA GLY A 314 0.00 -4.36 14.43
C GLY A 314 0.84 -4.36 13.13
N VAL A 315 1.55 -3.27 12.80
CA VAL A 315 2.48 -3.23 11.65
C VAL A 315 3.64 -4.20 11.88
N ILE A 316 4.23 -4.21 13.08
CA ILE A 316 5.30 -5.17 13.42
C ILE A 316 4.78 -6.61 13.32
N ALA A 317 3.63 -6.91 13.92
CA ALA A 317 3.00 -8.23 13.85
C ALA A 317 2.68 -8.65 12.40
N SER A 318 2.37 -7.70 11.54
CA SER A 318 2.15 -7.93 10.11
C SER A 318 3.44 -8.36 9.39
N ILE A 319 4.57 -7.71 9.68
CA ILE A 319 5.87 -8.10 9.16
C ILE A 319 6.25 -9.49 9.68
N ASP A 320 6.06 -9.75 10.98
CA ASP A 320 6.34 -11.06 11.59
C ASP A 320 5.49 -12.18 10.96
N PHE A 321 4.22 -11.90 10.69
CA PHE A 321 3.33 -12.82 9.97
C PHE A 321 3.82 -13.13 8.54
N ILE A 322 4.23 -12.10 7.81
CA ILE A 322 4.79 -12.25 6.46
C ILE A 322 6.09 -13.06 6.48
N GLU A 323 6.99 -12.75 7.42
CA GLU A 323 8.27 -13.46 7.54
C GLU A 323 8.09 -14.91 8.00
N THR A 324 7.08 -15.19 8.84
CA THR A 324 6.75 -16.56 9.26
C THR A 324 6.35 -17.45 8.07
N ILE A 325 5.54 -16.92 7.13
CA ILE A 325 5.18 -17.62 5.89
C ILE A 325 6.36 -17.61 4.89
N GLY A 326 7.17 -16.55 4.94
CA GLY A 326 8.22 -16.25 3.98
C GLY A 326 7.71 -15.35 2.84
N LEU A 327 8.30 -14.16 2.71
CA LEU A 327 7.88 -13.20 1.66
C LEU A 327 8.00 -13.78 0.27
N GLN A 328 9.01 -14.63 0.00
CA GLN A 328 9.16 -15.32 -1.28
C GLN A 328 8.01 -16.28 -1.57
N ASN A 329 7.54 -17.04 -0.57
CA ASN A 329 6.39 -17.95 -0.71
C ASN A 329 5.11 -17.15 -1.01
N ILE A 330 4.90 -16.04 -0.29
CA ILE A 330 3.78 -15.11 -0.53
C ILE A 330 3.86 -14.57 -1.96
N HIS A 331 5.01 -14.07 -2.38
CA HIS A 331 5.22 -13.53 -3.73
C HIS A 331 4.91 -14.55 -4.81
N SER A 332 5.42 -15.78 -4.68
CA SER A 332 5.15 -16.86 -5.64
C SER A 332 3.65 -17.19 -5.70
N ARG A 333 2.99 -17.35 -4.54
CA ARG A 333 1.56 -17.65 -4.49
C ARG A 333 0.71 -16.56 -5.15
N ILE A 334 0.90 -15.27 -4.77
CA ILE A 334 0.08 -14.19 -5.31
C ILE A 334 0.35 -13.93 -6.79
N LYS A 335 1.59 -14.12 -7.27
CA LYS A 335 1.95 -14.04 -8.68
C LYS A 335 1.28 -15.17 -9.48
N SER A 336 1.25 -16.37 -8.95
CA SER A 336 0.56 -17.53 -9.56
C SER A 336 -0.95 -17.29 -9.66
N LEU A 337 -1.61 -16.82 -8.60
CA LEU A 337 -3.04 -16.46 -8.64
C LEU A 337 -3.33 -15.33 -9.62
N GLY A 338 -2.44 -14.31 -9.67
CA GLY A 338 -2.54 -13.21 -10.65
C GLY A 338 -2.43 -13.71 -12.07
N LYS A 339 -1.47 -14.61 -12.35
CA LYS A 339 -1.32 -15.25 -13.65
C LYS A 339 -2.54 -16.11 -14.01
N TYR A 340 -3.01 -16.92 -13.07
CA TYR A 340 -4.22 -17.73 -13.28
C TYR A 340 -5.43 -16.86 -13.65
N THR A 341 -5.64 -15.75 -12.92
CA THR A 341 -6.71 -14.78 -13.23
C THR A 341 -6.56 -14.24 -14.65
N GLN A 342 -5.34 -13.86 -15.06
CA GLN A 342 -5.06 -13.33 -16.39
C GLN A 342 -5.35 -14.36 -17.48
N ASP A 343 -4.87 -15.59 -17.29
CA ASP A 343 -5.06 -16.70 -18.25
C ASP A 343 -6.55 -17.03 -18.42
N GLN A 344 -7.33 -17.08 -17.32
CA GLN A 344 -8.77 -17.34 -17.39
C GLN A 344 -9.54 -16.23 -18.09
N LEU A 345 -9.15 -14.97 -17.91
CA LEU A 345 -9.76 -13.83 -18.60
C LEU A 345 -9.41 -13.83 -20.09
N LEU A 346 -8.15 -14.14 -20.45
CA LEU A 346 -7.70 -14.25 -21.85
C LEU A 346 -8.38 -15.41 -22.59
N ALA A 347 -8.70 -16.52 -21.89
CA ALA A 347 -9.42 -17.65 -22.46
C ALA A 347 -10.87 -17.31 -22.87
N LEU A 348 -11.39 -16.14 -22.48
CA LEU A 348 -12.68 -15.59 -22.91
C LEU A 348 -12.52 -14.74 -24.18
N ASP A 349 -11.89 -15.30 -25.19
CA ASP A 349 -11.54 -14.62 -26.44
C ASP A 349 -12.71 -13.85 -27.04
N GLY A 350 -12.42 -12.66 -27.52
CA GLY A 350 -13.42 -11.74 -28.10
C GLY A 350 -14.34 -11.05 -27.09
N LYS A 351 -14.47 -11.52 -25.84
CA LYS A 351 -15.37 -10.99 -24.81
C LYS A 351 -14.69 -10.01 -23.85
N VAL A 352 -13.43 -10.26 -23.51
CA VAL A 352 -12.67 -9.47 -22.55
C VAL A 352 -11.56 -8.71 -23.25
N GLU A 353 -11.40 -7.43 -22.86
CA GLU A 353 -10.21 -6.62 -23.12
C GLU A 353 -9.38 -6.60 -21.84
N LEU A 354 -8.22 -7.24 -21.85
CA LEU A 354 -7.29 -7.21 -20.74
C LEU A 354 -6.51 -5.88 -20.78
N LEU A 355 -6.46 -5.16 -19.66
CA LEU A 355 -5.73 -3.90 -19.54
C LEU A 355 -4.35 -4.09 -18.91
N THR A 356 -4.18 -5.12 -18.09
CA THR A 356 -2.88 -5.49 -17.52
C THR A 356 -1.99 -6.09 -18.60
N PRO A 357 -0.75 -5.60 -18.78
CA PRO A 357 0.17 -6.16 -19.75
C PRO A 357 0.47 -7.65 -19.49
N THR A 358 0.76 -8.38 -20.58
CA THR A 358 1.18 -9.79 -20.51
C THR A 358 2.69 -9.96 -20.36
N GLU A 359 3.47 -8.89 -20.47
CA GLU A 359 4.92 -8.90 -20.20
C GLU A 359 5.18 -9.38 -18.77
N GLU A 360 6.05 -10.39 -18.61
CA GLU A 360 6.22 -11.08 -17.32
C GLU A 360 6.71 -10.13 -16.20
N ARG A 361 7.67 -9.25 -16.47
CA ARG A 361 8.19 -8.29 -15.49
C ARG A 361 7.19 -7.20 -15.12
N SER A 362 6.16 -7.00 -15.96
CA SER A 362 5.09 -6.01 -15.74
C SER A 362 3.86 -6.59 -15.05
N ARG A 363 3.83 -7.89 -14.74
CA ARG A 363 2.68 -8.58 -14.12
C ARG A 363 2.81 -8.67 -12.60
N CYS A 364 1.66 -8.59 -11.94
CA CYS A 364 1.54 -8.82 -10.50
C CYS A 364 0.19 -9.48 -10.15
N ALA A 365 -0.19 -9.47 -8.90
CA ALA A 365 -1.45 -10.03 -8.41
C ALA A 365 -2.69 -9.14 -8.68
N VAL A 366 -2.55 -8.08 -9.48
CA VAL A 366 -3.64 -7.17 -9.85
C VAL A 366 -3.90 -7.29 -11.35
N ASN A 367 -5.16 -7.47 -11.73
CA ASN A 367 -5.59 -7.57 -13.12
C ASN A 367 -6.74 -6.59 -13.40
N GLY A 368 -6.52 -5.69 -14.37
CA GLY A 368 -7.53 -4.77 -14.90
C GLY A 368 -8.10 -5.31 -16.21
N PHE A 369 -9.41 -5.21 -16.41
CA PHE A 369 -10.06 -5.68 -17.62
C PHE A 369 -11.37 -4.94 -17.89
N ARG A 370 -11.85 -5.05 -19.12
CA ARG A 370 -13.19 -4.66 -19.55
C ARG A 370 -13.92 -5.83 -20.17
N ILE A 371 -15.25 -5.83 -20.09
CA ILE A 371 -16.12 -6.78 -20.81
C ILE A 371 -16.74 -6.01 -21.97
N LYS A 372 -16.51 -6.46 -23.19
CA LYS A 372 -17.00 -5.78 -24.40
C LYS A 372 -18.53 -5.73 -24.40
N GLY A 373 -19.07 -4.53 -24.62
CA GLY A 373 -20.52 -4.29 -24.66
C GLY A 373 -21.21 -4.31 -23.30
N VAL A 374 -20.49 -4.47 -22.19
CA VAL A 374 -21.05 -4.48 -20.84
C VAL A 374 -20.55 -3.26 -20.08
N GLU A 375 -21.50 -2.53 -19.49
CA GLU A 375 -21.20 -1.37 -18.66
C GLU A 375 -20.57 -1.85 -17.34
N TYR A 376 -19.43 -1.29 -16.96
CA TYR A 376 -18.61 -1.78 -15.87
C TYR A 376 -19.27 -1.67 -14.49
N THR A 377 -20.10 -0.64 -14.24
CA THR A 377 -20.82 -0.49 -12.98
C THR A 377 -21.92 -1.53 -12.82
N LYS A 378 -22.65 -1.84 -13.90
CA LYS A 378 -23.67 -2.92 -13.90
C LYS A 378 -23.06 -4.28 -13.65
N PHE A 379 -21.91 -4.55 -14.25
CA PHE A 379 -21.21 -5.80 -13.98
C PHE A 379 -20.67 -5.85 -12.53
N TYR A 380 -20.19 -4.73 -12.01
CA TYR A 380 -19.80 -4.63 -10.60
C TYR A 380 -20.98 -4.95 -9.67
N GLU A 381 -22.17 -4.40 -9.93
CA GLU A 381 -23.39 -4.73 -9.19
C GLU A 381 -23.75 -6.22 -9.28
N THR A 382 -23.60 -6.82 -10.47
CA THR A 382 -23.77 -8.27 -10.66
C THR A 382 -22.80 -9.07 -9.80
N CYS A 383 -21.54 -8.67 -9.73
CA CYS A 383 -20.56 -9.30 -8.84
C CYS A 383 -20.98 -9.20 -7.37
N VAL A 384 -21.40 -8.02 -6.91
CA VAL A 384 -21.85 -7.81 -5.53
C VAL A 384 -23.07 -8.68 -5.21
N ALA A 385 -24.05 -8.76 -6.12
CA ALA A 385 -25.24 -9.60 -5.96
C ALA A 385 -24.90 -11.10 -5.87
N ASN A 386 -23.79 -11.52 -6.48
CA ASN A 386 -23.28 -12.90 -6.44
C ASN A 386 -22.15 -13.09 -5.41
N LYS A 387 -22.01 -12.17 -4.45
CA LYS A 387 -21.02 -12.24 -3.37
C LYS A 387 -19.56 -12.31 -3.85
N VAL A 388 -19.25 -11.68 -4.96
CA VAL A 388 -17.90 -11.52 -5.50
C VAL A 388 -17.47 -10.06 -5.33
N ARG A 389 -16.45 -9.81 -4.52
CA ARG A 389 -15.93 -8.47 -4.24
C ARG A 389 -14.74 -8.18 -5.16
N ILE A 390 -14.97 -7.33 -6.17
CA ILE A 390 -13.93 -6.74 -7.03
C ILE A 390 -13.96 -5.21 -6.91
N ARG A 391 -13.24 -4.50 -7.75
CA ARG A 391 -13.28 -3.03 -7.84
C ARG A 391 -13.78 -2.57 -9.21
N SER A 392 -14.69 -1.59 -9.22
CA SER A 392 -14.98 -0.76 -10.39
C SER A 392 -13.94 0.38 -10.46
N VAL A 393 -13.47 0.70 -11.65
CA VAL A 393 -12.42 1.69 -11.92
C VAL A 393 -12.98 2.76 -12.85
N ALA A 394 -13.28 3.93 -12.29
CA ALA A 394 -13.78 5.08 -13.02
C ALA A 394 -12.67 6.10 -13.37
N GLU A 395 -11.51 5.98 -12.75
CA GLU A 395 -10.40 6.92 -12.86
C GLU A 395 -10.05 7.19 -14.33
N ASN A 396 -9.87 8.45 -14.68
CA ASN A 396 -9.53 8.92 -16.02
C ASN A 396 -10.45 8.41 -17.14
N GLY A 397 -11.69 8.08 -16.85
CA GLY A 397 -12.61 7.51 -17.82
C GLY A 397 -12.24 6.11 -18.30
N LEU A 398 -11.40 5.39 -17.54
CA LEU A 398 -11.02 4.02 -17.88
C LEU A 398 -12.20 3.07 -17.93
N ASN A 399 -13.22 3.30 -17.08
CA ASN A 399 -14.47 2.55 -17.08
C ASN A 399 -14.23 1.04 -17.17
N SER A 400 -13.51 0.52 -16.19
CA SER A 400 -13.01 -0.85 -16.17
C SER A 400 -13.25 -1.53 -14.84
N LEU A 401 -12.85 -2.78 -14.76
CA LEU A 401 -12.94 -3.65 -13.59
C LEU A 401 -11.54 -4.06 -13.16
N ARG A 402 -11.33 -4.26 -11.86
CA ARG A 402 -10.06 -4.71 -11.32
C ARG A 402 -10.24 -5.83 -10.31
N VAL A 403 -9.47 -6.88 -10.50
CA VAL A 403 -9.30 -7.99 -9.56
C VAL A 403 -7.94 -7.86 -8.88
N SER A 404 -7.87 -8.19 -7.60
CA SER A 404 -6.61 -8.27 -6.87
C SER A 404 -6.69 -9.38 -5.82
N THR A 405 -5.89 -10.41 -6.01
CA THR A 405 -5.83 -11.61 -5.17
C THR A 405 -4.71 -11.53 -4.15
N HIS A 406 -4.84 -12.25 -3.04
CA HIS A 406 -3.78 -12.42 -2.03
C HIS A 406 -3.71 -13.88 -1.56
N ILE A 407 -2.83 -14.20 -0.62
CA ILE A 407 -2.57 -15.57 -0.12
C ILE A 407 -3.82 -16.28 0.44
N TYR A 408 -4.84 -15.55 0.83
CA TYR A 408 -6.11 -16.10 1.34
C TYR A 408 -7.11 -16.47 0.24
N ASN A 409 -6.79 -16.17 -1.04
CA ASN A 409 -7.64 -16.52 -2.17
C ASN A 409 -7.25 -17.89 -2.76
N ASN A 410 -8.20 -18.50 -3.46
CA ASN A 410 -8.04 -19.76 -4.19
C ASN A 410 -8.54 -19.63 -5.64
N LYS A 411 -8.34 -20.66 -6.43
CA LYS A 411 -8.76 -20.70 -7.84
C LYS A 411 -10.27 -20.72 -8.01
N GLU A 412 -11.00 -21.36 -7.10
CA GLU A 412 -12.46 -21.45 -7.11
C GLU A 412 -13.13 -20.08 -6.98
N GLU A 413 -12.55 -19.17 -6.19
CA GLU A 413 -13.03 -17.79 -6.09
C GLU A 413 -12.82 -17.03 -7.40
N ILE A 414 -11.72 -17.26 -8.10
CA ILE A 414 -11.43 -16.67 -9.41
C ILE A 414 -12.39 -17.26 -10.45
N ASP A 415 -12.61 -18.58 -10.44
CA ASP A 415 -13.52 -19.26 -11.36
C ASP A 415 -14.97 -18.78 -11.20
N SER A 416 -15.39 -18.43 -9.97
CA SER A 416 -16.70 -17.84 -9.71
C SER A 416 -16.87 -16.49 -10.42
N LEU A 417 -15.85 -15.63 -10.41
CA LEU A 417 -15.83 -14.38 -11.18
C LEU A 417 -15.88 -14.66 -12.69
N VAL A 418 -15.03 -15.58 -13.16
CA VAL A 418 -14.95 -15.93 -14.59
C VAL A 418 -16.29 -16.48 -15.10
N ALA A 419 -17.01 -17.25 -14.28
CA ALA A 419 -18.35 -17.74 -14.61
C ALA A 419 -19.37 -16.59 -14.77
N LEU A 420 -19.26 -15.51 -13.96
CA LEU A 420 -20.09 -14.31 -14.15
C LEU A 420 -19.72 -13.57 -15.44
N VAL A 421 -18.42 -13.43 -15.74
CA VAL A 421 -17.97 -12.83 -17.01
C VAL A 421 -18.47 -13.61 -18.22
N LYS A 422 -18.49 -14.95 -18.16
CA LYS A 422 -19.02 -15.80 -19.24
C LYS A 422 -20.50 -15.55 -19.52
N LYS A 423 -21.28 -15.20 -18.50
CA LYS A 423 -22.75 -14.97 -18.61
C LYS A 423 -23.09 -13.53 -19.00
N ALA A 424 -22.18 -12.58 -18.75
CA ALA A 424 -22.37 -11.17 -19.08
C ALA A 424 -22.27 -10.93 -20.60
#